data_5fea22c4da0e2d9289a56e632d67f854
#
_entry.id   5fea22c4da0e2d9289a56e632d67f854
#
_cell.length_a   1.000
_cell.length_b   1.000
_cell.length_c   1.000
_cell.angle_alpha   90.00
_cell.angle_beta   90.00
_cell.angle_gamma   90.00
#
_symmetry.space_group_name_H-M   'P 1'
#
loop_
_entity.id
_entity.type
_entity.pdbx_description
1 polymer ?
#
loop_
_entity_poly.entity_id
_entity_poly.type
_entity_poly.pdbx_seq_one_letter_code
_entity_poly.pdbx_strand_id
1 'polypeptide(L)'
;MDSRTPAVLARGHHASVSPEAKKPQQITVGGFRITTQKLPILKADPIEEMTKKLGIAVPEMIFGDNFVTIEHPSSGWGISFNAFDALDLVDKTGQSMLQVAYSKEWQQSREKTHDGIKEVVKPFDWSYSTDYKGTLSPNAQPFEQTTEQIPIELLKRPDPILFFDEVVLYEDELADNGIAMLSCKIRVMPERLLLLTRFFMRLDNVLIRLRDTRVYVDFEKREVIREYQSKECEYEKVRQMLAGTRDDIPALMRDANRLSELLPVVDKSTERVVLAR
;
A
#
# COMPACT_ATOMS: atom_id res chain seq x y z
N MET A 1 27.35 -22.21 -65.31
CA MET A 1 27.75 -22.54 -63.90
C MET A 1 27.72 -21.29 -63.11
N ASP A 2 26.57 -21.00 -62.52
CA ASP A 2 26.32 -19.79 -61.74
C ASP A 2 26.47 -20.11 -60.24
N SER A 3 27.45 -19.47 -59.62
CA SER A 3 27.65 -19.53 -58.19
C SER A 3 26.98 -18.32 -57.54
N ARG A 4 25.79 -18.50 -56.97
CA ARG A 4 25.13 -17.47 -56.11
C ARG A 4 25.53 -17.65 -54.67
N THR A 5 26.26 -16.66 -54.17
CA THR A 5 26.58 -16.51 -52.75
C THR A 5 25.34 -15.93 -52.04
N PRO A 6 24.89 -16.46 -50.87
CA PRO A 6 23.77 -15.86 -50.13
C PRO A 6 24.23 -14.65 -49.33
N ALA A 7 23.48 -13.56 -49.45
CA ALA A 7 23.65 -12.33 -48.69
C ALA A 7 23.37 -12.56 -47.19
N VAL A 8 24.35 -12.16 -46.36
CA VAL A 8 24.23 -12.13 -44.90
C VAL A 8 23.34 -10.92 -44.52
N LEU A 9 22.15 -11.21 -44.02
CA LEU A 9 21.27 -10.22 -43.43
C LEU A 9 21.90 -9.67 -42.13
N ALA A 10 22.28 -8.40 -42.16
CA ALA A 10 22.72 -7.66 -40.98
C ALA A 10 21.56 -7.58 -39.98
N ARG A 11 21.73 -8.17 -38.79
CA ARG A 11 20.83 -8.00 -37.64
C ARG A 11 20.93 -6.57 -37.20
N GLY A 12 19.82 -5.81 -37.39
CA GLY A 12 19.65 -4.49 -36.84
C GLY A 12 19.73 -4.56 -35.32
N HIS A 13 20.64 -3.82 -34.72
CA HIS A 13 20.64 -3.53 -33.29
C HIS A 13 19.40 -2.68 -33.02
N HIS A 14 18.37 -3.29 -32.43
CA HIS A 14 17.35 -2.52 -31.74
C HIS A 14 18.02 -1.82 -30.56
N ALA A 15 18.29 -0.54 -30.72
CA ALA A 15 18.60 0.32 -29.60
C ALA A 15 17.40 0.26 -28.64
N SER A 16 17.60 -0.32 -27.46
CA SER A 16 16.63 -0.26 -26.37
C SER A 16 16.51 1.20 -25.96
N VAL A 17 15.44 1.86 -26.39
CA VAL A 17 15.04 3.16 -25.87
C VAL A 17 14.73 2.93 -24.39
N SER A 18 15.60 3.41 -23.51
CA SER A 18 15.34 3.45 -22.08
C SER A 18 14.03 4.22 -21.88
N PRO A 19 13.01 3.66 -21.19
CA PRO A 19 11.80 4.42 -20.94
C PRO A 19 12.20 5.68 -20.16
N GLU A 20 11.89 6.86 -20.71
CA GLU A 20 12.07 8.12 -19.99
C GLU A 20 11.42 7.99 -18.62
N ALA A 21 12.21 8.17 -17.57
CA ALA A 21 11.70 8.14 -16.21
C ALA A 21 10.61 9.21 -16.09
N LYS A 22 9.36 8.78 -15.91
CA LYS A 22 8.23 9.71 -15.77
C LYS A 22 8.55 10.65 -14.61
N LYS A 23 8.57 11.96 -14.89
CA LYS A 23 8.76 12.98 -13.85
C LYS A 23 7.61 12.91 -12.84
N PRO A 24 7.87 13.21 -11.56
CA PRO A 24 6.84 13.33 -10.56
C PRO A 24 5.73 14.28 -11.03
N GLN A 25 4.48 13.93 -10.77
CA GLN A 25 3.35 14.83 -10.99
C GLN A 25 3.18 15.70 -9.76
N GLN A 26 2.89 16.97 -9.96
CA GLN A 26 2.81 17.93 -8.86
C GLN A 26 1.68 18.93 -9.09
N ILE A 27 1.00 19.30 -8.00
CA ILE A 27 0.09 20.44 -7.94
C ILE A 27 0.39 21.29 -6.70
N THR A 28 0.19 22.59 -6.81
CA THR A 28 0.24 23.50 -5.66
C THR A 28 -1.10 24.22 -5.55
N VAL A 29 -1.75 24.12 -4.40
CA VAL A 29 -3.06 24.72 -4.13
C VAL A 29 -3.20 25.01 -2.63
N GLY A 30 -3.80 26.15 -2.27
CA GLY A 30 -4.02 26.55 -0.88
C GLY A 30 -2.77 26.63 -0.01
N GLY A 31 -1.60 26.86 -0.60
CA GLY A 31 -0.31 26.88 0.11
C GLY A 31 0.32 25.49 0.28
N PHE A 32 -0.37 24.43 -0.11
CA PHE A 32 0.13 23.06 -0.07
C PHE A 32 0.70 22.64 -1.43
N ARG A 33 1.78 21.88 -1.40
CA ARG A 33 2.38 21.20 -2.55
C ARG A 33 2.14 19.70 -2.41
N ILE A 34 1.49 19.14 -3.40
CA ILE A 34 1.19 17.70 -3.48
C ILE A 34 2.02 17.12 -4.62
N THR A 35 2.78 16.05 -4.34
CA THR A 35 3.61 15.37 -5.33
C THR A 35 3.35 13.89 -5.31
N THR A 36 3.22 13.28 -6.49
CA THR A 36 3.12 11.83 -6.65
C THR A 36 4.16 11.33 -7.64
N GLN A 37 4.71 10.15 -7.40
CA GLN A 37 5.61 9.47 -8.31
C GLN A 37 5.16 8.03 -8.51
N LYS A 38 5.15 7.61 -9.79
CA LYS A 38 4.86 6.23 -10.21
C LYS A 38 5.92 5.77 -11.19
N LEU A 39 6.75 4.86 -10.72
CA LEU A 39 7.80 4.19 -11.47
C LEU A 39 7.52 2.68 -11.51
N PRO A 40 8.14 1.94 -12.43
CA PRO A 40 8.05 0.48 -12.47
C PRO A 40 8.55 -0.19 -11.19
N ILE A 41 8.30 -1.48 -11.07
CA ILE A 41 8.87 -2.36 -10.05
C ILE A 41 10.39 -2.19 -10.00
N LEU A 42 10.97 -2.20 -8.79
CA LEU A 42 12.42 -2.10 -8.60
C LEU A 42 13.14 -3.24 -9.32
N LYS A 43 14.38 -2.96 -9.74
CA LYS A 43 15.30 -3.95 -10.27
C LYS A 43 16.00 -4.72 -9.13
N ALA A 44 16.71 -5.79 -9.47
CA ALA A 44 17.37 -6.68 -8.52
C ALA A 44 18.28 -5.96 -7.52
N ASP A 45 19.22 -5.12 -8.00
CA ASP A 45 20.19 -4.45 -7.12
C ASP A 45 19.52 -3.54 -6.06
N PRO A 46 18.58 -2.63 -6.40
CA PRO A 46 17.79 -1.88 -5.41
C PRO A 46 16.99 -2.75 -4.45
N ILE A 47 16.45 -3.89 -4.91
CA ILE A 47 15.73 -4.85 -4.06
C ILE A 47 16.69 -5.44 -3.01
N GLU A 48 17.88 -5.86 -3.41
CA GLU A 48 18.87 -6.39 -2.47
C GLU A 48 19.30 -5.36 -1.42
N GLU A 49 19.51 -4.11 -1.83
CA GLU A 49 19.84 -3.03 -0.91
C GLU A 49 18.70 -2.77 0.08
N MET A 50 17.45 -2.74 -0.39
CA MET A 50 16.26 -2.55 0.45
C MET A 50 16.12 -3.70 1.44
N THR A 51 16.26 -4.94 1.00
CA THR A 51 16.23 -6.15 1.84
C THR A 51 17.29 -6.08 2.95
N LYS A 52 18.51 -5.67 2.62
CA LYS A 52 19.59 -5.51 3.62
C LYS A 52 19.26 -4.44 4.65
N LYS A 53 18.71 -3.30 4.23
CA LYS A 53 18.35 -2.19 5.14
C LYS A 53 17.18 -2.54 6.04
N LEU A 54 16.16 -3.21 5.51
CA LEU A 54 14.96 -3.60 6.25
C LEU A 54 15.17 -4.83 7.14
N GLY A 55 16.11 -5.71 6.78
CA GLY A 55 16.32 -6.99 7.45
C GLY A 55 15.22 -8.03 7.18
N ILE A 56 14.37 -7.80 6.17
CA ILE A 56 13.31 -8.71 5.73
C ILE A 56 13.34 -8.82 4.21
N ALA A 57 12.86 -9.94 3.66
CA ALA A 57 12.58 -10.03 2.23
C ALA A 57 11.47 -9.03 1.86
N VAL A 58 11.63 -8.28 0.78
CA VAL A 58 10.60 -7.36 0.31
C VAL A 58 9.51 -8.10 -0.46
N PRO A 59 8.29 -7.49 -0.60
CA PRO A 59 7.21 -8.03 -1.42
C PRO A 59 7.64 -8.28 -2.88
N GLU A 60 7.00 -9.24 -3.55
CA GLU A 60 7.31 -9.64 -4.93
C GLU A 60 7.24 -8.47 -5.91
N MET A 61 6.21 -7.64 -5.79
CA MET A 61 6.05 -6.42 -6.59
C MET A 61 6.29 -5.19 -5.70
N ILE A 62 7.56 -4.80 -5.57
CA ILE A 62 7.96 -3.61 -4.81
C ILE A 62 8.19 -2.41 -5.72
N PHE A 63 7.41 -1.34 -5.50
CA PHE A 63 7.51 -0.06 -6.18
C PHE A 63 8.24 0.95 -5.28
N GLY A 64 9.50 0.65 -4.95
CA GLY A 64 10.25 1.35 -3.91
C GLY A 64 10.49 2.83 -4.16
N ASP A 65 10.46 3.26 -5.43
CA ASP A 65 10.62 4.66 -5.83
C ASP A 65 9.28 5.40 -5.91
N ASN A 66 8.15 4.72 -5.66
CA ASN A 66 6.84 5.34 -5.66
C ASN A 66 6.59 6.05 -4.33
N PHE A 67 5.97 7.22 -4.42
CA PHE A 67 5.59 7.97 -3.23
C PHE A 67 4.41 8.93 -3.48
N VAL A 68 3.79 9.34 -2.38
CA VAL A 68 2.89 10.49 -2.31
C VAL A 68 3.37 11.40 -1.19
N THR A 69 3.51 12.71 -1.46
CA THR A 69 3.83 13.71 -0.44
C THR A 69 2.80 14.81 -0.41
N ILE A 70 2.51 15.31 0.79
CA ILE A 70 1.73 16.51 1.05
C ILE A 70 2.61 17.42 1.90
N GLU A 71 2.94 18.60 1.43
CA GLU A 71 3.83 19.54 2.08
C GLU A 71 3.18 20.91 2.19
N HIS A 72 3.43 21.62 3.29
CA HIS A 72 3.12 23.03 3.48
C HIS A 72 4.43 23.80 3.65
N PRO A 73 5.06 24.27 2.55
CA PRO A 73 6.42 24.78 2.56
C PRO A 73 6.64 25.96 3.52
N SER A 74 5.64 26.84 3.69
CA SER A 74 5.76 28.01 4.56
C SER A 74 5.90 27.67 6.04
N SER A 75 5.33 26.53 6.51
CA SER A 75 5.48 26.06 7.89
C SER A 75 6.55 24.98 8.05
N GLY A 76 7.11 24.46 6.96
CA GLY A 76 8.02 23.31 6.98
C GLY A 76 7.35 21.98 7.29
N TRP A 77 6.01 21.96 7.39
CA TRP A 77 5.28 20.72 7.65
C TRP A 77 5.14 19.87 6.37
N GLY A 78 5.24 18.57 6.53
CA GLY A 78 4.99 17.62 5.46
C GLY A 78 4.75 16.21 5.97
N ILE A 79 4.05 15.42 5.14
CA ILE A 79 3.84 14.00 5.34
C ILE A 79 4.08 13.27 4.03
N SER A 80 4.77 12.13 4.09
CA SER A 80 5.06 11.28 2.94
C SER A 80 4.57 9.85 3.15
N PHE A 81 4.28 9.19 2.03
CA PHE A 81 3.89 7.79 1.99
C PHE A 81 4.76 7.07 0.95
N ASN A 82 5.51 6.06 1.37
CA ASN A 82 6.39 5.27 0.53
C ASN A 82 6.48 3.82 1.04
N ALA A 83 7.02 2.94 0.20
CA ALA A 83 7.11 1.52 0.52
C ALA A 83 8.12 1.21 1.63
N PHE A 84 9.29 1.88 1.62
CA PHE A 84 10.37 1.60 2.56
C PHE A 84 9.92 1.83 4.00
N ASP A 85 9.39 3.01 4.30
CA ASP A 85 8.95 3.37 5.65
C ASP A 85 7.79 2.48 6.13
N ALA A 86 6.90 2.09 5.20
CA ALA A 86 5.80 1.18 5.52
C ALA A 86 6.29 -0.23 5.88
N LEU A 87 7.27 -0.75 5.14
CA LEU A 87 7.86 -2.08 5.37
C LEU A 87 8.77 -2.11 6.61
N ASP A 88 9.35 -0.97 6.99
CA ASP A 88 10.15 -0.91 8.21
C ASP A 88 9.32 -1.11 9.49
N LEU A 89 8.01 -0.86 9.42
CA LEU A 89 7.04 -1.10 10.49
C LEU A 89 6.43 -2.52 10.51
N VAL A 90 6.80 -3.38 9.56
CA VAL A 90 6.38 -4.79 9.59
C VAL A 90 6.93 -5.47 10.83
N ASP A 91 6.11 -6.27 11.52
CA ASP A 91 6.52 -6.96 12.75
C ASP A 91 7.68 -7.93 12.50
N LYS A 92 8.79 -7.67 13.14
CA LYS A 92 10.02 -8.47 13.10
C LYS A 92 10.26 -9.22 14.43
N THR A 93 9.34 -9.08 15.39
CA THR A 93 9.50 -9.65 16.75
C THR A 93 8.89 -11.05 16.88
N GLY A 94 8.01 -11.42 15.98
CA GLY A 94 7.26 -12.66 16.02
C GLY A 94 6.05 -12.64 16.96
N GLN A 95 5.77 -11.54 17.66
CA GLN A 95 4.66 -11.48 18.64
C GLN A 95 3.28 -11.37 17.99
N SER A 96 3.19 -10.73 16.83
CA SER A 96 1.93 -10.50 16.10
C SER A 96 1.88 -11.21 14.75
N MET A 97 2.86 -12.09 14.49
CA MET A 97 2.96 -12.81 13.21
C MET A 97 1.79 -13.76 13.01
N LEU A 98 1.25 -13.76 11.79
CA LEU A 98 0.35 -14.82 11.34
C LEU A 98 1.12 -16.15 11.25
N GLN A 99 0.80 -17.07 12.15
CA GLN A 99 1.32 -18.42 12.07
C GLN A 99 0.42 -19.22 11.13
N VAL A 100 0.92 -19.49 9.92
CA VAL A 100 0.24 -20.40 8.99
C VAL A 100 0.83 -21.78 9.16
N ALA A 101 0.07 -22.67 9.79
CA ALA A 101 0.38 -24.08 9.76
C ALA A 101 0.02 -24.64 8.37
N TYR A 102 0.95 -25.34 7.74
CA TYR A 102 0.62 -26.10 6.55
C TYR A 102 -0.52 -27.10 6.84
N SER A 103 -1.45 -27.29 5.90
CA SER A 103 -2.53 -28.26 6.07
C SER A 103 -1.94 -29.65 6.39
N LYS A 104 -2.63 -30.41 7.23
CA LYS A 104 -2.20 -31.79 7.59
C LYS A 104 -1.99 -32.65 6.36
N GLU A 105 -2.78 -32.48 5.33
CA GLU A 105 -2.68 -33.19 4.05
C GLU A 105 -1.40 -32.82 3.28
N TRP A 106 -1.01 -31.55 3.28
CA TRP A 106 0.23 -31.10 2.67
C TRP A 106 1.45 -31.59 3.43
N GLN A 107 1.42 -31.57 4.77
CA GLN A 107 2.48 -32.14 5.61
C GLN A 107 2.63 -33.65 5.36
N GLN A 108 1.56 -34.39 5.36
CA GLN A 108 1.56 -35.85 5.11
C GLN A 108 2.06 -36.22 3.70
N SER A 109 1.76 -35.42 2.68
CA SER A 109 2.23 -35.65 1.32
C SER A 109 3.73 -35.50 1.18
N ARG A 110 4.38 -34.71 2.06
CA ARG A 110 5.82 -34.39 2.02
C ARG A 110 6.66 -35.08 3.12
N GLU A 111 6.05 -35.66 4.15
CA GLU A 111 6.75 -36.47 5.15
C GLU A 111 7.59 -37.61 4.56
N LYS A 112 7.19 -38.09 3.38
CA LYS A 112 7.94 -39.15 2.65
C LYS A 112 9.15 -38.63 1.88
N THR A 113 9.29 -37.32 1.71
CA THR A 113 10.31 -36.71 0.84
C THR A 113 11.34 -35.88 1.60
N HIS A 114 11.01 -35.40 2.80
CA HIS A 114 11.93 -34.56 3.61
C HIS A 114 11.68 -34.85 5.10
N ASP A 115 12.64 -35.50 5.74
CA ASP A 115 12.70 -35.63 7.19
C ASP A 115 12.77 -34.24 7.83
N GLY A 116 11.68 -33.78 8.42
CA GLY A 116 11.68 -32.62 9.30
C GLY A 116 11.18 -31.29 8.72
N ILE A 117 10.13 -31.27 7.90
CA ILE A 117 9.38 -30.01 7.70
C ILE A 117 8.67 -29.67 9.02
N LYS A 118 9.45 -29.04 9.90
CA LYS A 118 8.92 -28.32 11.06
C LYS A 118 8.22 -27.06 10.55
N GLU A 119 7.23 -26.60 11.30
CA GLU A 119 6.57 -25.31 11.12
C GLU A 119 7.55 -24.24 10.61
N VAL A 120 7.35 -23.73 9.39
CA VAL A 120 8.21 -22.70 8.83
C VAL A 120 7.81 -21.38 9.45
N VAL A 121 8.42 -21.05 10.57
CA VAL A 121 8.32 -19.72 11.16
C VAL A 121 9.21 -18.80 10.33
N LYS A 122 8.60 -17.87 9.59
CA LYS A 122 9.35 -16.79 8.93
C LYS A 122 9.79 -15.77 9.98
N PRO A 123 10.97 -15.15 9.85
CA PRO A 123 11.52 -14.25 10.86
C PRO A 123 10.86 -12.86 10.91
N PHE A 124 9.78 -12.65 10.18
CA PHE A 124 9.01 -11.41 10.10
C PHE A 124 7.56 -11.72 9.70
N ASP A 125 6.66 -10.76 9.89
CA ASP A 125 5.28 -10.87 9.40
C ASP A 125 5.25 -10.88 7.87
N TRP A 126 5.35 -12.06 7.29
CA TRP A 126 5.40 -12.30 5.85
C TRP A 126 4.10 -11.90 5.11
N SER A 127 3.03 -11.54 5.84
CA SER A 127 1.83 -10.93 5.26
C SER A 127 2.04 -9.45 4.93
N TYR A 128 3.20 -8.89 5.30
CA TYR A 128 3.59 -7.48 5.13
C TYR A 128 2.61 -6.50 5.78
N SER A 129 1.91 -6.94 6.83
CA SER A 129 0.97 -6.09 7.56
C SER A 129 1.68 -4.93 8.22
N THR A 130 1.20 -3.71 7.97
CA THR A 130 1.80 -2.48 8.49
C THR A 130 0.75 -1.55 9.08
N ASP A 131 1.08 -0.88 10.19
CA ASP A 131 0.28 0.19 10.79
C ASP A 131 0.73 1.59 10.32
N TYR A 132 1.31 1.65 9.14
CA TYR A 132 1.89 2.86 8.57
C TYR A 132 0.87 3.98 8.39
N LYS A 133 1.12 5.10 9.05
CA LYS A 133 0.27 6.29 9.05
C LYS A 133 0.90 7.48 8.31
N GLY A 134 1.97 7.23 7.53
CA GLY A 134 2.78 8.25 6.85
C GLY A 134 3.96 8.73 7.72
N THR A 135 4.99 9.20 7.05
CA THR A 135 6.23 9.72 7.65
C THR A 135 6.20 11.24 7.64
N LEU A 136 6.29 11.85 8.82
CA LEU A 136 6.38 13.29 8.95
C LEU A 136 7.78 13.80 8.58
N SER A 137 7.84 15.02 8.01
CA SER A 137 9.12 15.73 7.82
C SER A 137 9.84 15.93 9.16
N PRO A 138 11.19 15.94 9.19
CA PRO A 138 11.95 15.93 10.44
C PRO A 138 11.62 17.05 11.45
N ASN A 139 11.18 18.21 10.95
CA ASN A 139 10.83 19.36 11.78
C ASN A 139 9.32 19.67 11.75
N ALA A 140 8.51 18.73 11.27
CA ALA A 140 7.07 18.94 11.21
C ALA A 140 6.47 18.97 12.61
N GLN A 141 5.52 19.89 12.83
CA GLN A 141 4.69 19.87 14.02
C GLN A 141 3.98 18.50 14.11
N PRO A 142 4.06 17.81 15.26
CA PRO A 142 3.43 16.51 15.44
C PRO A 142 1.91 16.62 15.44
N PHE A 143 1.25 15.52 15.14
CA PHE A 143 -0.19 15.39 15.34
C PHE A 143 -0.52 15.27 16.83
N GLU A 144 -1.68 15.81 17.20
CA GLU A 144 -2.27 15.70 18.53
C GLU A 144 -3.57 14.89 18.45
N GLN A 145 -3.86 14.09 19.48
CA GLN A 145 -5.11 13.31 19.54
C GLN A 145 -6.32 14.26 19.55
N THR A 146 -7.36 13.90 18.81
CA THR A 146 -8.59 14.70 18.72
C THR A 146 -9.83 13.81 18.61
N THR A 147 -10.98 14.36 18.93
CA THR A 147 -12.30 13.77 18.63
C THR A 147 -12.90 14.31 17.34
N GLU A 148 -12.26 15.29 16.72
CA GLU A 148 -12.71 15.92 15.48
C GLU A 148 -12.51 14.96 14.31
N GLN A 149 -13.59 14.70 13.58
CA GLN A 149 -13.60 13.72 12.48
C GLN A 149 -13.48 14.42 11.12
N ILE A 150 -13.01 13.69 10.13
CA ILE A 150 -13.01 14.15 8.73
C ILE A 150 -14.46 14.51 8.33
N PRO A 151 -14.71 15.72 7.80
CA PRO A 151 -16.04 16.19 7.46
C PRO A 151 -16.55 15.53 6.17
N ILE A 152 -17.11 14.33 6.27
CA ILE A 152 -17.56 13.50 5.14
C ILE A 152 -18.55 14.24 4.24
N GLU A 153 -19.42 15.09 4.81
CA GLU A 153 -20.41 15.84 4.03
C GLU A 153 -19.76 16.84 3.07
N LEU A 154 -18.59 17.40 3.43
CA LEU A 154 -17.83 18.25 2.50
C LEU A 154 -17.20 17.44 1.35
N LEU A 155 -16.88 16.17 1.59
CA LEU A 155 -16.30 15.30 0.58
C LEU A 155 -17.32 14.77 -0.43
N LYS A 156 -18.61 14.82 -0.09
CA LYS A 156 -19.74 14.44 -0.97
C LYS A 156 -20.18 15.56 -1.92
N ARG A 157 -19.67 16.79 -1.75
CA ARG A 157 -19.98 17.90 -2.65
C ARG A 157 -19.45 17.62 -4.06
N PRO A 158 -20.13 18.10 -5.11
CA PRO A 158 -19.68 17.97 -6.48
C PRO A 158 -18.59 19.00 -6.84
N ASP A 159 -17.58 19.13 -5.97
CA ASP A 159 -16.45 20.03 -6.21
C ASP A 159 -15.58 19.51 -7.38
N PRO A 160 -15.02 20.38 -8.21
CA PRO A 160 -14.13 19.96 -9.29
C PRO A 160 -12.89 19.29 -8.72
N ILE A 161 -12.46 18.19 -9.35
CA ILE A 161 -11.21 17.52 -9.00
C ILE A 161 -10.08 18.21 -9.78
N LEU A 162 -9.17 18.89 -9.07
CA LEU A 162 -8.01 19.55 -9.64
C LEU A 162 -6.87 18.57 -9.91
N PHE A 163 -6.75 17.55 -9.07
CA PHE A 163 -5.75 16.49 -9.18
C PHE A 163 -6.25 15.20 -8.56
N PHE A 164 -6.00 14.10 -9.25
CA PHE A 164 -6.29 12.75 -8.74
C PHE A 164 -5.15 11.83 -9.15
N ASP A 165 -4.70 11.01 -8.21
CA ASP A 165 -3.75 9.96 -8.51
C ASP A 165 -3.96 8.73 -7.61
N GLU A 166 -3.53 7.58 -8.13
CA GLU A 166 -3.47 6.31 -7.43
C GLU A 166 -2.06 5.73 -7.58
N VAL A 167 -1.41 5.45 -6.45
CA VAL A 167 -0.02 5.03 -6.37
C VAL A 167 0.06 3.72 -5.59
N VAL A 168 0.48 2.65 -6.25
CA VAL A 168 0.80 1.37 -5.59
C VAL A 168 2.21 1.47 -5.01
N LEU A 169 2.38 1.05 -3.77
CA LEU A 169 3.67 1.04 -3.07
C LEU A 169 4.28 -0.36 -3.06
N TYR A 170 3.47 -1.38 -2.78
CA TYR A 170 3.86 -2.78 -2.94
C TYR A 170 2.64 -3.69 -3.07
N GLU A 171 2.89 -4.87 -3.62
CA GLU A 171 1.93 -5.98 -3.73
C GLU A 171 2.68 -7.32 -3.62
N ASP A 172 2.03 -8.33 -3.02
CA ASP A 172 2.58 -9.68 -2.84
C ASP A 172 1.46 -10.71 -2.92
N GLU A 173 1.69 -11.82 -3.59
CA GLU A 173 0.72 -12.91 -3.74
C GLU A 173 0.74 -13.88 -2.56
N LEU A 174 1.52 -13.61 -1.52
CA LEU A 174 1.61 -14.42 -0.29
C LEU A 174 1.89 -15.90 -0.58
N ALA A 175 2.81 -16.16 -1.53
CA ALA A 175 3.15 -17.49 -2.01
C ALA A 175 1.91 -18.28 -2.50
N ASP A 176 1.12 -17.68 -3.38
CA ASP A 176 -0.13 -18.21 -3.96
C ASP A 176 -1.27 -18.47 -2.95
N ASN A 177 -1.18 -17.90 -1.74
CA ASN A 177 -2.21 -18.08 -0.72
C ASN A 177 -3.10 -16.86 -0.50
N GLY A 178 -2.99 -15.85 -1.34
CA GLY A 178 -3.81 -14.65 -1.20
C GLY A 178 -3.20 -13.42 -1.83
N ILE A 179 -3.36 -12.27 -1.19
CA ILE A 179 -2.79 -11.00 -1.63
C ILE A 179 -2.53 -10.09 -0.43
N ALA A 180 -1.43 -9.36 -0.47
CA ALA A 180 -1.17 -8.21 0.39
C ALA A 180 -0.81 -7.02 -0.50
N MET A 181 -1.43 -5.86 -0.30
CA MET A 181 -1.20 -4.68 -1.11
C MET A 181 -1.24 -3.41 -0.26
N LEU A 182 -0.30 -2.51 -0.48
CA LEU A 182 -0.35 -1.15 0.04
C LEU A 182 -0.42 -0.15 -1.12
N SER A 183 -1.44 0.71 -1.09
CA SER A 183 -1.63 1.75 -2.11
C SER A 183 -2.13 3.05 -1.50
N CYS A 184 -1.89 4.16 -2.21
CA CYS A 184 -2.37 5.49 -1.89
C CYS A 184 -3.30 6.00 -2.97
N LYS A 185 -4.42 6.62 -2.60
CA LYS A 185 -5.31 7.37 -3.49
C LYS A 185 -5.43 8.79 -2.98
N ILE A 186 -5.16 9.77 -3.84
CA ILE A 186 -5.29 11.18 -3.46
C ILE A 186 -6.23 11.92 -4.40
N ARG A 187 -7.10 12.73 -3.81
CA ARG A 187 -8.02 13.63 -4.53
C ARG A 187 -7.85 15.03 -3.98
N VAL A 188 -7.53 15.98 -4.85
CA VAL A 188 -7.35 17.39 -4.52
C VAL A 188 -8.47 18.21 -5.17
N MET A 189 -9.12 19.04 -4.39
CA MET A 189 -10.21 19.94 -4.73
C MET A 189 -9.79 21.38 -4.43
N PRO A 190 -10.53 22.42 -4.84
CA PRO A 190 -10.11 23.82 -4.64
C PRO A 190 -9.83 24.21 -3.18
N GLU A 191 -10.61 23.71 -2.23
CA GLU A 191 -10.54 24.09 -0.82
C GLU A 191 -9.94 23.02 0.09
N ARG A 192 -9.78 21.81 -0.40
CA ARG A 192 -9.40 20.64 0.43
C ARG A 192 -8.78 19.52 -0.37
N LEU A 193 -8.16 18.59 0.33
CA LEU A 193 -7.76 17.30 -0.23
C LEU A 193 -8.15 16.15 0.69
N LEU A 194 -8.25 14.96 0.10
CA LEU A 194 -8.32 13.70 0.82
C LEU A 194 -7.33 12.72 0.23
N LEU A 195 -6.47 12.16 1.08
CA LEU A 195 -5.62 11.01 0.79
C LEU A 195 -6.15 9.81 1.57
N LEU A 196 -6.20 8.65 0.93
CA LEU A 196 -6.41 7.34 1.54
C LEU A 196 -5.19 6.48 1.24
N THR A 197 -4.47 6.08 2.27
CA THR A 197 -3.52 4.96 2.19
C THR A 197 -4.21 3.73 2.74
N ARG A 198 -4.23 2.66 1.94
CA ARG A 198 -4.88 1.41 2.30
C ARG A 198 -3.89 0.25 2.22
N PHE A 199 -3.70 -0.43 3.33
CA PHE A 199 -3.19 -1.78 3.34
C PHE A 199 -4.37 -2.76 3.27
N PHE A 200 -4.38 -3.63 2.28
CA PHE A 200 -5.34 -4.72 2.13
C PHE A 200 -4.61 -6.04 2.11
N MET A 201 -5.03 -6.96 2.95
CA MET A 201 -4.55 -8.34 2.96
C MET A 201 -5.72 -9.31 3.00
N ARG A 202 -5.69 -10.26 2.09
CA ARG A 202 -6.55 -11.44 2.11
C ARG A 202 -5.65 -12.66 2.10
N LEU A 203 -5.65 -13.40 3.19
CA LEU A 203 -5.01 -14.72 3.28
C LEU A 203 -6.12 -15.76 3.18
N ASP A 204 -6.13 -16.48 2.08
CA ASP A 204 -7.21 -17.39 1.72
C ASP A 204 -7.40 -18.48 2.79
N ASN A 205 -8.66 -18.70 3.16
CA ASN A 205 -9.10 -19.61 4.23
C ASN A 205 -8.61 -19.28 5.66
N VAL A 206 -7.96 -18.14 5.86
CA VAL A 206 -7.43 -17.70 7.16
C VAL A 206 -8.06 -16.39 7.60
N LEU A 207 -7.69 -15.27 6.93
CA LEU A 207 -7.96 -13.94 7.47
C LEU A 207 -8.06 -12.90 6.36
N ILE A 208 -8.92 -11.87 6.59
CA ILE A 208 -8.94 -10.65 5.81
C ILE A 208 -8.65 -9.47 6.73
N ARG A 209 -7.73 -8.61 6.32
CA ARG A 209 -7.26 -7.45 7.07
C ARG A 209 -7.27 -6.20 6.21
N LEU A 210 -7.76 -5.10 6.75
CA LEU A 210 -7.74 -3.78 6.15
C LEU A 210 -7.22 -2.76 7.16
N ARG A 211 -6.27 -1.94 6.73
CA ARG A 211 -5.77 -0.82 7.53
C ARG A 211 -5.77 0.43 6.67
N ASP A 212 -6.64 1.36 7.03
CA ASP A 212 -6.85 2.61 6.31
C ASP A 212 -6.26 3.78 7.11
N THR A 213 -5.39 4.55 6.47
CA THR A 213 -5.01 5.89 6.94
C THR A 213 -5.59 6.92 6.00
N ARG A 214 -6.44 7.81 6.52
CA ARG A 214 -7.01 8.94 5.77
C ARG A 214 -6.37 10.23 6.26
N VAL A 215 -5.90 11.05 5.34
CA VAL A 215 -5.40 12.39 5.62
C VAL A 215 -6.30 13.38 4.88
N TYR A 216 -7.00 14.19 5.64
CA TYR A 216 -7.80 15.30 5.15
C TYR A 216 -7.09 16.61 5.44
N VAL A 217 -7.07 17.52 4.47
CA VAL A 217 -6.53 18.87 4.63
C VAL A 217 -7.58 19.89 4.24
N ASP A 218 -7.85 20.83 5.12
CA ASP A 218 -8.59 22.05 4.85
C ASP A 218 -7.58 23.17 4.58
N PHE A 219 -7.56 23.68 3.36
CA PHE A 219 -6.53 24.66 2.94
C PHE A 219 -6.72 26.02 3.59
N GLU A 220 -7.96 26.46 3.82
CA GLU A 220 -8.25 27.75 4.42
C GLU A 220 -7.88 27.75 5.90
N LYS A 221 -8.30 26.72 6.64
CA LYS A 221 -7.98 26.55 8.05
C LYS A 221 -6.54 26.13 8.30
N ARG A 222 -5.83 25.62 7.28
CA ARG A 222 -4.53 24.97 7.39
C ARG A 222 -4.54 23.84 8.43
N GLU A 223 -5.63 23.15 8.46
CA GLU A 223 -5.89 22.05 9.36
C GLU A 223 -5.70 20.73 8.63
N VAL A 224 -5.01 19.81 9.28
CA VAL A 224 -4.82 18.45 8.81
C VAL A 224 -5.38 17.49 9.84
N ILE A 225 -6.34 16.65 9.41
CA ILE A 225 -6.90 15.58 10.22
C ILE A 225 -6.40 14.25 9.65
N ARG A 226 -5.84 13.41 10.51
CA ARG A 226 -5.43 12.04 10.17
C ARG A 226 -6.27 11.04 10.94
N GLU A 227 -7.03 10.22 10.22
CA GLU A 227 -7.78 9.11 10.78
C GLU A 227 -7.10 7.79 10.41
N TYR A 228 -6.90 6.93 11.39
CA TYR A 228 -6.45 5.56 11.19
C TYR A 228 -7.54 4.59 11.63
N GLN A 229 -7.73 3.52 10.88
CA GLN A 229 -8.66 2.45 11.20
C GLN A 229 -8.10 1.10 10.76
N SER A 230 -8.03 0.16 11.69
CA SER A 230 -7.73 -1.24 11.44
C SER A 230 -8.99 -2.08 11.53
N LYS A 231 -9.19 -2.97 10.58
CA LYS A 231 -10.31 -3.90 10.48
C LYS A 231 -9.80 -5.29 10.16
N GLU A 232 -10.38 -6.28 10.79
CA GLU A 232 -9.95 -7.67 10.60
C GLU A 232 -11.11 -8.63 10.85
N CYS A 233 -11.17 -9.72 10.07
CA CYS A 233 -12.12 -10.80 10.27
C CYS A 233 -11.59 -12.10 9.67
N GLU A 234 -11.94 -13.23 10.29
CA GLU A 234 -11.68 -14.56 9.75
C GLU A 234 -12.31 -14.71 8.35
N TYR A 235 -11.57 -15.30 7.43
CA TYR A 235 -11.98 -15.49 6.03
C TYR A 235 -13.36 -16.15 5.89
N GLU A 236 -13.60 -17.24 6.63
CA GLU A 236 -14.86 -17.97 6.55
C GLU A 236 -16.05 -17.18 7.09
N LYS A 237 -15.86 -16.37 8.12
CA LYS A 237 -16.92 -15.46 8.60
C LYS A 237 -17.32 -14.44 7.55
N VAL A 238 -16.33 -13.89 6.81
CA VAL A 238 -16.61 -12.95 5.72
C VAL A 238 -17.36 -13.65 4.59
N ARG A 239 -16.97 -14.87 4.21
CA ARG A 239 -17.72 -15.68 3.23
C ARG A 239 -19.18 -15.88 3.64
N GLN A 240 -19.42 -16.18 4.91
CA GLN A 240 -20.79 -16.34 5.44
C GLN A 240 -21.58 -15.04 5.39
N MET A 241 -20.98 -13.90 5.70
CA MET A 241 -21.64 -12.58 5.56
C MET A 241 -22.03 -12.28 4.11
N LEU A 242 -21.24 -12.75 3.14
CA LEU A 242 -21.49 -12.56 1.70
C LEU A 242 -22.44 -13.61 1.11
N ALA A 243 -22.63 -14.76 1.75
CA ALA A 243 -23.43 -15.88 1.21
C ALA A 243 -24.92 -15.53 0.95
N GLY A 244 -25.43 -14.45 1.57
CA GLY A 244 -26.79 -13.94 1.33
C GLY A 244 -26.91 -12.96 0.16
N THR A 245 -25.81 -12.60 -0.49
CA THR A 245 -25.80 -11.68 -1.62
C THR A 245 -26.08 -12.44 -2.93
N ARG A 246 -26.62 -11.72 -3.93
CA ARG A 246 -26.79 -12.29 -5.31
C ARG A 246 -25.53 -12.11 -6.16
N ASP A 247 -24.52 -11.47 -5.61
CA ASP A 247 -23.29 -11.11 -6.31
C ASP A 247 -22.28 -12.27 -6.31
N ASP A 248 -21.32 -12.21 -7.21
CA ASP A 248 -20.22 -13.18 -7.27
C ASP A 248 -19.31 -13.04 -6.05
N ILE A 249 -19.38 -14.01 -5.14
CA ILE A 249 -18.58 -14.00 -3.90
C ILE A 249 -17.07 -13.89 -4.17
N PRO A 250 -16.45 -14.63 -5.11
CA PRO A 250 -15.05 -14.43 -5.47
C PRO A 250 -14.69 -13.00 -5.88
N ALA A 251 -15.56 -12.31 -6.62
CA ALA A 251 -15.34 -10.91 -6.99
C ALA A 251 -15.44 -9.99 -5.76
N LEU A 252 -16.44 -10.18 -4.91
CA LEU A 252 -16.60 -9.42 -3.66
C LEU A 252 -15.42 -9.59 -2.70
N MET A 253 -14.85 -10.79 -2.62
CA MET A 253 -13.68 -11.08 -1.79
C MET A 253 -12.38 -10.43 -2.29
N ARG A 254 -12.41 -9.81 -3.48
CA ARG A 254 -11.31 -9.01 -4.04
C ARG A 254 -11.56 -7.51 -3.95
N ASP A 255 -12.78 -7.09 -3.62
CA ASP A 255 -13.14 -5.68 -3.51
C ASP A 255 -12.89 -5.16 -2.10
N ALA A 256 -11.73 -4.55 -1.89
CA ALA A 256 -11.35 -3.96 -0.61
C ALA A 256 -12.31 -2.84 -0.14
N ASN A 257 -13.01 -2.14 -1.03
CA ASN A 257 -14.00 -1.14 -0.63
C ASN A 257 -15.23 -1.81 -0.02
N ARG A 258 -15.74 -2.83 -0.69
CA ARG A 258 -16.88 -3.60 -0.20
C ARG A 258 -16.57 -4.29 1.13
N LEU A 259 -15.41 -4.92 1.21
CA LEU A 259 -14.94 -5.56 2.44
C LEU A 259 -14.77 -4.55 3.58
N SER A 260 -14.31 -3.34 3.29
CA SER A 260 -14.18 -2.27 4.29
C SER A 260 -15.52 -1.90 4.96
N GLU A 261 -16.65 -2.11 4.31
CA GLU A 261 -17.97 -1.88 4.90
C GLU A 261 -18.43 -3.00 5.84
N LEU A 262 -17.93 -4.21 5.61
CA LEU A 262 -18.36 -5.43 6.31
C LEU A 262 -17.47 -5.78 7.51
N LEU A 263 -16.17 -5.53 7.39
CA LEU A 263 -15.21 -5.94 8.42
C LEU A 263 -15.37 -5.13 9.72
N PRO A 264 -15.35 -5.79 10.89
CA PRO A 264 -15.37 -5.11 12.18
C PRO A 264 -14.10 -4.29 12.41
N VAL A 265 -14.25 -3.16 13.06
CA VAL A 265 -13.15 -2.30 13.49
C VAL A 265 -12.49 -2.92 14.72
N VAL A 266 -11.18 -3.13 14.69
CA VAL A 266 -10.38 -3.63 15.81
C VAL A 266 -9.56 -2.53 16.48
N ASP A 267 -9.16 -1.49 15.72
CA ASP A 267 -8.47 -0.32 16.25
C ASP A 267 -8.78 0.93 15.43
N LYS A 268 -8.78 2.10 16.09
CA LYS A 268 -8.95 3.40 15.43
C LYS A 268 -8.30 4.51 16.22
N SER A 269 -7.77 5.50 15.53
CA SER A 269 -7.30 6.75 16.13
C SER A 269 -7.62 7.94 15.23
N THR A 270 -7.81 9.12 15.83
CA THR A 270 -8.00 10.37 15.10
C THR A 270 -7.08 11.42 15.71
N GLU A 271 -6.34 12.10 14.86
CA GLU A 271 -5.31 13.05 15.22
C GLU A 271 -5.41 14.29 14.34
N ARG A 272 -4.96 15.42 14.86
CA ARG A 272 -5.05 16.71 14.20
C ARG A 272 -3.78 17.53 14.37
N VAL A 273 -3.48 18.36 13.36
CA VAL A 273 -2.51 19.45 13.46
C VAL A 273 -3.05 20.69 12.76
N VAL A 274 -2.82 21.85 13.36
CA VAL A 274 -3.13 23.17 12.75
C VAL A 274 -1.81 23.89 12.48
N LEU A 275 -1.57 24.22 11.21
CA LEU A 275 -0.28 24.75 10.77
C LEU A 275 -0.22 26.27 10.97
N ALA A 276 0.93 26.74 11.45
CA ALA A 276 1.19 28.17 11.60
C ALA A 276 1.13 28.92 10.24
N ARG A 277 0.87 30.23 10.36
CA ARG A 277 0.83 31.16 9.21
C ARG A 277 2.22 31.40 8.63
#